data_6056301b6cbbfb59db97a1e990bc96b2
#
_entry.id   6056301b6cbbfb59db97a1e990bc96b2
#
_cell.length_a   1.000
_cell.length_b   1.000
_cell.length_c   1.000
_cell.angle_alpha   90.00
_cell.angle_beta   90.00
_cell.angle_gamma   90.00
#
_symmetry.space_group_name_H-M   'P 1'
#
loop_
_entity.id
_entity.type
_entity.pdbx_description
1 polymer ?
#
loop_
_entity_poly.entity_id
_entity_poly.type
_entity_poly.pdbx_seq_one_letter_code
_entity_poly.pdbx_strand_id
1 'polypeptide(L)'
;MVNIILASHGEFAEGILQSSQMIFGEQEQLVTATLMPNEGPEDLKAKYDAALESFGEDAEVLFLVDLWGGSPFNQANLIHEEIPERSAIVAGMNLPMLLEALGSRMGMETAHEVASHIVSKDVNGIRVKPEELEPVDERAEADRSSQGPATLEPGTVLGDGKIDYVLARIDTRLLHGQVSTNWVKAVNPNRIIVVSDKVAEDTMRKSLIKQAAPPGIRANTIPISKLAEIDEDPRFGATKALLLFETPQDVLEAVEAGVELDEVNIGSMAHSTGKTMVSRAISVDEEDVKTLQTLKDHGITFDVRILPGDSRQDIEELLRKENLI
;
A
#
# COMPACT_ATOMS: atom_id res chain seq x y z
N MET A 1 -19.60 -2.29 -5.08
CA MET A 1 -18.60 -1.41 -4.38
C MET A 1 -19.26 -0.92 -3.10
N VAL A 2 -18.55 -0.94 -1.97
CA VAL A 2 -19.07 -0.48 -0.67
C VAL A 2 -19.15 1.04 -0.65
N ASN A 3 -20.33 1.57 -0.29
CA ASN A 3 -20.58 3.01 -0.12
C ASN A 3 -20.14 3.43 1.27
N ILE A 4 -19.61 4.64 1.42
CA ILE A 4 -19.08 5.12 2.69
C ILE A 4 -19.77 6.43 3.09
N ILE A 5 -20.27 6.48 4.32
CA ILE A 5 -20.79 7.69 4.94
C ILE A 5 -19.83 8.10 6.06
N LEU A 6 -19.22 9.27 5.93
CA LEU A 6 -18.41 9.89 6.97
C LEU A 6 -19.32 10.75 7.83
N ALA A 7 -19.46 10.43 9.11
CA ALA A 7 -20.35 11.18 9.97
C ALA A 7 -19.66 11.69 11.23
N SER A 8 -19.96 12.93 11.60
CA SER A 8 -19.31 13.57 12.74
C SER A 8 -20.12 14.68 13.38
N HIS A 9 -19.73 15.05 14.60
CA HIS A 9 -20.08 16.35 15.17
C HIS A 9 -19.28 17.44 14.44
N GLY A 10 -19.94 18.56 14.10
CA GLY A 10 -19.34 19.65 13.36
C GLY A 10 -18.75 19.23 12.01
N GLU A 11 -17.83 20.01 11.49
CA GLU A 11 -17.24 19.86 10.15
C GLU A 11 -16.11 18.80 10.05
N PHE A 12 -15.92 17.95 11.05
CA PHE A 12 -14.79 17.00 11.05
C PHE A 12 -14.86 16.00 9.89
N ALA A 13 -16.05 15.50 9.55
CA ALA A 13 -16.23 14.61 8.41
C ALA A 13 -15.90 15.28 7.07
N GLU A 14 -16.20 16.56 6.92
CA GLU A 14 -15.86 17.32 5.71
C GLU A 14 -14.35 17.57 5.61
N GLY A 15 -13.69 17.90 6.74
CA GLY A 15 -12.24 18.09 6.78
C GLY A 15 -11.45 16.83 6.45
N ILE A 16 -11.89 15.68 6.95
CA ILE A 16 -11.23 14.41 6.66
C ILE A 16 -11.49 13.95 5.22
N LEU A 17 -12.69 14.21 4.66
CA LEU A 17 -12.99 14.00 3.25
C LEU A 17 -12.04 14.80 2.37
N GLN A 18 -11.91 16.12 2.62
CA GLN A 18 -10.99 16.99 1.88
C GLN A 18 -9.55 16.48 1.95
N SER A 19 -9.08 16.05 3.13
CA SER A 19 -7.73 15.50 3.31
C SER A 19 -7.54 14.20 2.53
N SER A 20 -8.55 13.34 2.50
CA SER A 20 -8.49 12.09 1.74
C SER A 20 -8.44 12.32 0.22
N GLN A 21 -9.17 13.31 -0.27
CA GLN A 21 -9.17 13.70 -1.69
C GLN A 21 -7.80 14.21 -2.15
N MET A 22 -7.05 14.90 -1.29
CA MET A 22 -5.67 15.32 -1.59
C MET A 22 -4.71 14.14 -1.80
N ILE A 23 -4.97 12.99 -1.17
CA ILE A 23 -4.10 11.80 -1.18
C ILE A 23 -4.58 10.77 -2.19
N PHE A 24 -5.88 10.51 -2.23
CA PHE A 24 -6.51 9.43 -3.01
C PHE A 24 -7.26 9.93 -4.25
N GLY A 25 -7.43 11.27 -4.39
CA GLY A 25 -8.29 11.88 -5.41
C GLY A 25 -9.78 11.81 -5.02
N GLU A 26 -10.63 12.43 -5.85
CA GLU A 26 -12.09 12.35 -5.68
C GLU A 26 -12.58 10.90 -5.80
N GLN A 27 -13.49 10.53 -4.93
CA GLN A 27 -14.03 9.19 -4.84
C GLN A 27 -15.55 9.21 -4.98
N GLU A 28 -16.07 8.34 -5.85
CA GLU A 28 -17.51 8.13 -5.96
C GLU A 28 -18.04 7.39 -4.73
N GLN A 29 -19.33 7.58 -4.43
CA GLN A 29 -20.02 6.88 -3.34
C GLN A 29 -19.35 7.08 -1.96
N LEU A 30 -18.86 8.28 -1.73
CA LEU A 30 -18.28 8.74 -0.47
C LEU A 30 -18.94 10.07 -0.12
N VAL A 31 -19.74 10.10 0.93
CA VAL A 31 -20.52 11.26 1.34
C VAL A 31 -20.27 11.62 2.81
N THR A 32 -20.56 12.85 3.18
CA THR A 32 -20.49 13.34 4.57
C THR A 32 -21.88 13.57 5.14
N ALA A 33 -22.03 13.31 6.44
CA ALA A 33 -23.23 13.66 7.22
C ALA A 33 -22.79 14.27 8.54
N THR A 34 -22.81 15.59 8.62
CA THR A 34 -22.35 16.37 9.78
C THR A 34 -23.53 16.78 10.66
N LEU A 35 -23.36 16.70 11.98
CA LEU A 35 -24.28 17.24 12.97
C LEU A 35 -23.76 18.60 13.44
N MET A 36 -24.38 19.69 12.97
CA MET A 36 -23.99 21.06 13.31
C MET A 36 -24.57 21.49 14.68
N PRO A 37 -23.99 22.50 15.35
CA PRO A 37 -24.43 22.92 16.69
C PRO A 37 -25.90 23.34 16.83
N ASN A 38 -26.52 23.71 15.72
CA ASN A 38 -27.93 24.16 15.65
C ASN A 38 -28.86 23.05 15.09
N GLU A 39 -28.35 21.84 14.88
CA GLU A 39 -29.09 20.70 14.34
C GLU A 39 -29.37 19.66 15.44
N GLY A 40 -30.42 18.89 15.22
CA GLY A 40 -30.80 17.77 16.07
C GLY A 40 -30.65 16.41 15.40
N PRO A 41 -31.00 15.32 16.10
CA PRO A 41 -30.94 13.97 15.56
C PRO A 41 -31.77 13.77 14.28
N GLU A 42 -32.91 14.47 14.15
CA GLU A 42 -33.78 14.39 12.97
C GLU A 42 -33.14 15.01 11.72
N ASP A 43 -32.37 16.10 11.90
CA ASP A 43 -31.64 16.73 10.79
C ASP A 43 -30.53 15.79 10.27
N LEU A 44 -29.83 15.12 11.19
CA LEU A 44 -28.80 14.15 10.85
C LEU A 44 -29.41 12.92 10.17
N LYS A 45 -30.56 12.44 10.68
CA LYS A 45 -31.30 11.34 10.06
C LYS A 45 -31.64 11.66 8.61
N ALA A 46 -32.17 12.86 8.35
CA ALA A 46 -32.51 13.29 6.99
C ALA A 46 -31.27 13.30 6.05
N LYS A 47 -30.07 13.62 6.56
CA LYS A 47 -28.82 13.54 5.79
C LYS A 47 -28.45 12.09 5.47
N TYR A 48 -28.62 11.17 6.42
CA TYR A 48 -28.40 9.74 6.18
C TYR A 48 -29.40 9.18 5.18
N ASP A 49 -30.69 9.49 5.32
CA ASP A 49 -31.73 9.03 4.40
C ASP A 49 -31.42 9.48 2.96
N ALA A 50 -31.02 10.76 2.77
CA ALA A 50 -30.63 11.27 1.47
C ALA A 50 -29.36 10.56 0.90
N ALA A 51 -28.39 10.25 1.75
CA ALA A 51 -27.20 9.49 1.34
C ALA A 51 -27.58 8.07 0.89
N LEU A 52 -28.39 7.37 1.67
CA LEU A 52 -28.85 6.00 1.35
C LEU A 52 -29.68 5.99 0.06
N GLU A 53 -30.58 6.95 -0.13
CA GLU A 53 -31.34 7.09 -1.37
C GLU A 53 -30.42 7.23 -2.59
N SER A 54 -29.33 7.99 -2.46
CA SER A 54 -28.35 8.19 -3.54
C SER A 54 -27.57 6.93 -3.88
N PHE A 55 -27.42 6.00 -2.94
CA PHE A 55 -26.70 4.74 -3.13
C PHE A 55 -27.55 3.62 -3.71
N GLY A 56 -28.88 3.67 -3.50
CA GLY A 56 -29.83 2.66 -3.97
C GLY A 56 -30.21 1.60 -2.91
N GLU A 57 -31.31 0.86 -3.17
CA GLU A 57 -31.97 0.02 -2.19
C GLU A 57 -31.11 -1.16 -1.68
N ASP A 58 -30.22 -1.71 -2.51
CA ASP A 58 -29.39 -2.89 -2.18
C ASP A 58 -27.93 -2.51 -1.87
N ALA A 59 -27.66 -1.25 -1.51
CA ALA A 59 -26.32 -0.77 -1.28
C ALA A 59 -25.68 -1.37 -0.02
N GLU A 60 -24.43 -1.77 -0.15
CA GLU A 60 -23.53 -2.04 0.98
C GLU A 60 -23.04 -0.71 1.55
N VAL A 61 -23.22 -0.46 2.84
CA VAL A 61 -22.96 0.85 3.46
C VAL A 61 -22.06 0.72 4.69
N LEU A 62 -20.91 1.38 4.65
CA LEU A 62 -20.01 1.53 5.79
C LEU A 62 -20.15 2.94 6.38
N PHE A 63 -20.56 3.02 7.64
CA PHE A 63 -20.53 4.26 8.41
C PHE A 63 -19.20 4.39 9.13
N LEU A 64 -18.46 5.46 8.86
CA LEU A 64 -17.31 5.86 9.65
C LEU A 64 -17.71 7.05 10.50
N VAL A 65 -17.77 6.88 11.81
CA VAL A 65 -18.24 7.90 12.74
C VAL A 65 -17.12 8.36 13.68
N ASP A 66 -17.21 9.60 14.13
CA ASP A 66 -16.17 10.20 14.97
C ASP A 66 -16.10 9.57 16.37
N LEU A 67 -17.26 9.34 17.02
CA LEU A 67 -17.32 8.93 18.41
C LEU A 67 -18.34 7.82 18.65
N TRP A 68 -17.90 6.74 19.32
CA TRP A 68 -18.79 5.67 19.77
C TRP A 68 -19.83 6.19 20.77
N GLY A 69 -21.10 5.91 20.51
CA GLY A 69 -22.20 6.37 21.36
C GLY A 69 -22.58 7.85 21.23
N GLY A 70 -21.90 8.60 20.36
CA GLY A 70 -22.29 9.97 19.99
C GLY A 70 -23.55 9.99 19.11
N SER A 71 -24.13 11.17 18.89
CA SER A 71 -25.34 11.31 18.06
C SER A 71 -25.15 10.79 16.64
N PRO A 72 -24.01 10.99 15.94
CA PRO A 72 -23.75 10.38 14.65
C PRO A 72 -23.80 8.84 14.69
N PHE A 73 -23.16 8.25 15.71
CA PHE A 73 -23.22 6.80 15.92
C PHE A 73 -24.65 6.30 16.18
N ASN A 74 -25.38 6.95 17.09
CA ASN A 74 -26.71 6.52 17.49
C ASN A 74 -27.70 6.55 16.33
N GLN A 75 -27.64 7.55 15.47
CA GLN A 75 -28.49 7.62 14.27
C GLN A 75 -28.08 6.58 13.22
N ALA A 76 -26.77 6.35 13.01
CA ALA A 76 -26.29 5.27 12.14
C ALA A 76 -26.70 3.91 12.66
N ASN A 77 -26.71 3.70 13.98
CA ASN A 77 -27.12 2.43 14.59
C ASN A 77 -28.59 2.10 14.35
N LEU A 78 -29.49 3.09 14.34
CA LEU A 78 -30.89 2.87 14.00
C LEU A 78 -31.03 2.33 12.56
N ILE A 79 -30.25 2.88 11.63
CA ILE A 79 -30.23 2.39 10.25
C ILE A 79 -29.61 1.00 10.18
N HIS A 80 -28.52 0.75 10.89
CA HIS A 80 -27.88 -0.56 10.95
C HIS A 80 -28.85 -1.66 11.46
N GLU A 81 -29.69 -1.35 12.44
CA GLU A 81 -30.70 -2.28 12.93
C GLU A 81 -31.75 -2.64 11.87
N GLU A 82 -32.02 -1.76 10.90
CA GLU A 82 -32.94 -2.03 9.77
C GLU A 82 -32.28 -2.85 8.66
N ILE A 83 -30.97 -2.68 8.42
CA ILE A 83 -30.21 -3.35 7.35
C ILE A 83 -28.91 -4.00 7.84
N PRO A 84 -28.93 -4.84 8.88
CA PRO A 84 -27.72 -5.34 9.54
C PRO A 84 -26.79 -6.14 8.61
N GLU A 85 -27.35 -6.85 7.64
CA GLU A 85 -26.57 -7.71 6.72
C GLU A 85 -25.77 -6.90 5.67
N ARG A 86 -26.15 -5.65 5.44
CA ARG A 86 -25.57 -4.78 4.39
C ARG A 86 -24.95 -3.51 4.94
N SER A 87 -24.83 -3.40 6.24
CA SER A 87 -24.22 -2.21 6.86
C SER A 87 -23.26 -2.57 7.97
N ALA A 88 -22.29 -1.69 8.17
CA ALA A 88 -21.37 -1.76 9.30
C ALA A 88 -21.08 -0.35 9.82
N ILE A 89 -20.75 -0.23 11.12
CA ILE A 89 -20.39 1.05 11.75
C ILE A 89 -19.02 0.90 12.41
N VAL A 90 -18.10 1.79 12.07
CA VAL A 90 -16.79 1.89 12.72
C VAL A 90 -16.64 3.28 13.30
N ALA A 91 -16.37 3.35 14.61
CA ALA A 91 -16.17 4.61 15.33
C ALA A 91 -14.69 4.88 15.60
N GLY A 92 -14.37 6.15 15.84
CA GLY A 92 -13.00 6.61 16.00
C GLY A 92 -12.36 6.99 14.67
N MET A 93 -13.19 7.47 13.73
CA MET A 93 -12.77 7.87 12.39
C MET A 93 -11.48 8.71 12.42
N ASN A 94 -10.53 8.30 11.61
CA ASN A 94 -9.27 9.01 11.37
C ASN A 94 -8.83 8.86 9.92
N LEU A 95 -7.87 9.68 9.48
CA LEU A 95 -7.46 9.70 8.08
C LEU A 95 -6.83 8.38 7.60
N PRO A 96 -5.91 7.72 8.33
CA PRO A 96 -5.43 6.39 7.97
C PRO A 96 -6.54 5.35 7.77
N MET A 97 -7.52 5.30 8.68
CA MET A 97 -8.69 4.42 8.59
C MET A 97 -9.51 4.69 7.32
N LEU A 98 -9.77 5.95 6.99
CA LEU A 98 -10.50 6.31 5.77
C LEU A 98 -9.73 5.91 4.51
N LEU A 99 -8.42 6.18 4.44
CA LEU A 99 -7.59 5.80 3.29
C LEU A 99 -7.58 4.27 3.09
N GLU A 100 -7.52 3.53 4.18
CA GLU A 100 -7.57 2.06 4.13
C GLU A 100 -8.96 1.54 3.72
N ALA A 101 -10.05 2.15 4.20
CA ALA A 101 -11.39 1.82 3.74
C ALA A 101 -11.58 2.08 2.25
N LEU A 102 -11.05 3.19 1.73
CA LEU A 102 -11.08 3.52 0.30
C LEU A 102 -10.24 2.55 -0.55
N GLY A 103 -9.10 2.09 -0.03
CA GLY A 103 -8.26 1.09 -0.68
C GLY A 103 -8.91 -0.29 -0.70
N SER A 104 -9.38 -0.75 0.46
CA SER A 104 -9.91 -2.10 0.63
C SER A 104 -11.26 -2.32 -0.07
N ARG A 105 -12.14 -1.31 -0.13
CA ARG A 105 -13.42 -1.40 -0.85
C ARG A 105 -13.29 -1.64 -2.36
N MET A 106 -12.10 -1.45 -2.93
CA MET A 106 -11.83 -1.78 -4.33
C MET A 106 -11.74 -3.29 -4.60
N GLY A 107 -11.51 -4.08 -3.55
CA GLY A 107 -11.36 -5.53 -3.65
C GLY A 107 -12.26 -6.33 -2.71
N MET A 108 -12.99 -5.66 -1.81
CA MET A 108 -13.97 -6.24 -0.88
C MET A 108 -15.38 -5.85 -1.32
N GLU A 109 -16.30 -6.77 -1.22
CA GLU A 109 -17.67 -6.62 -1.75
C GLU A 109 -18.67 -6.15 -0.70
N THR A 110 -18.43 -6.46 0.59
CA THR A 110 -19.37 -6.17 1.68
C THR A 110 -18.85 -5.12 2.67
N ALA A 111 -19.77 -4.39 3.30
CA ALA A 111 -19.45 -3.43 4.36
C ALA A 111 -18.78 -4.13 5.57
N HIS A 112 -19.19 -5.37 5.87
CA HIS A 112 -18.61 -6.18 6.95
C HIS A 112 -17.16 -6.55 6.69
N GLU A 113 -16.79 -6.92 5.45
CA GLU A 113 -15.40 -7.22 5.09
C GLU A 113 -14.51 -5.99 5.26
N VAL A 114 -14.93 -4.84 4.74
CA VAL A 114 -14.19 -3.58 4.87
C VAL A 114 -14.07 -3.17 6.34
N ALA A 115 -15.17 -3.21 7.11
CA ALA A 115 -15.18 -2.88 8.53
C ALA A 115 -14.22 -3.78 9.33
N SER A 116 -14.31 -5.10 9.12
CA SER A 116 -13.42 -6.07 9.78
C SER A 116 -11.95 -5.81 9.47
N HIS A 117 -11.64 -5.45 8.23
CA HIS A 117 -10.28 -5.14 7.80
C HIS A 117 -9.72 -3.89 8.49
N ILE A 118 -10.47 -2.77 8.49
CA ILE A 118 -9.97 -1.49 9.00
C ILE A 118 -9.90 -1.39 10.53
N VAL A 119 -10.60 -2.26 11.27
CA VAL A 119 -10.49 -2.31 12.75
C VAL A 119 -9.33 -3.18 13.23
N SER A 120 -8.62 -3.86 12.33
CA SER A 120 -7.44 -4.62 12.72
C SER A 120 -6.38 -3.70 13.33
N LYS A 121 -5.61 -4.23 14.30
CA LYS A 121 -4.62 -3.45 15.06
C LYS A 121 -3.58 -2.74 14.18
N ASP A 122 -3.30 -3.30 13.01
CA ASP A 122 -2.25 -2.81 12.11
C ASP A 122 -2.71 -1.59 11.28
N VAL A 123 -4.00 -1.29 11.26
CA VAL A 123 -4.61 -0.27 10.40
C VAL A 123 -5.05 1.00 11.15
N ASN A 124 -5.11 0.99 12.49
CA ASN A 124 -5.67 2.09 13.27
C ASN A 124 -4.93 3.43 13.14
N GLY A 125 -3.72 3.42 12.58
CA GLY A 125 -2.92 4.62 12.30
C GLY A 125 -2.40 5.37 13.53
N ILE A 126 -2.62 4.86 14.74
CA ILE A 126 -2.15 5.48 15.98
C ILE A 126 -0.68 5.11 16.17
N ARG A 127 0.18 6.12 16.20
CA ARG A 127 1.61 6.00 16.43
C ARG A 127 2.08 7.07 17.40
N VAL A 128 3.17 6.82 18.11
CA VAL A 128 3.74 7.75 19.07
C VAL A 128 5.24 7.95 18.85
N LYS A 129 5.71 9.13 19.18
CA LYS A 129 7.15 9.42 19.35
C LYS A 129 7.38 10.06 20.70
N PRO A 130 8.46 9.69 21.40
CA PRO A 130 9.49 8.70 21.00
C PRO A 130 8.94 7.26 20.99
N GLU A 131 9.57 6.38 20.21
CA GLU A 131 9.09 5.02 19.91
C GLU A 131 9.01 4.12 21.15
N GLU A 132 9.76 4.45 22.20
CA GLU A 132 9.73 3.75 23.50
C GLU A 132 8.37 3.84 24.22
N LEU A 133 7.51 4.77 23.79
CA LEU A 133 6.14 4.92 24.32
C LEU A 133 5.12 4.05 23.57
N GLU A 134 5.50 3.39 22.47
CA GLU A 134 4.60 2.46 21.79
C GLU A 134 4.31 1.26 22.72
N PRO A 135 3.03 0.87 22.85
CA PRO A 135 2.68 -0.30 23.64
C PRO A 135 3.39 -1.55 23.12
N VAL A 136 4.14 -2.22 23.97
CA VAL A 136 4.70 -3.53 23.64
C VAL A 136 3.55 -4.51 23.54
N ASP A 137 3.32 -5.08 22.36
CA ASP A 137 2.31 -6.13 22.19
C ASP A 137 2.88 -7.45 22.73
N GLU A 138 2.57 -7.76 24.01
CA GLU A 138 3.00 -8.99 24.68
C GLU A 138 2.59 -10.27 23.91
N ARG A 139 1.54 -10.19 23.07
CA ARG A 139 1.15 -11.30 22.17
C ARG A 139 2.05 -11.40 20.96
N ALA A 140 2.55 -10.28 20.44
CA ALA A 140 3.54 -10.28 19.37
C ALA A 140 4.90 -10.79 19.87
N GLU A 141 5.24 -10.60 21.14
CA GLU A 141 6.43 -11.24 21.75
C GLU A 141 6.24 -12.73 22.00
N ALA A 142 5.04 -13.17 22.42
CA ALA A 142 4.74 -14.59 22.57
C ALA A 142 4.73 -15.33 21.21
N ASP A 143 4.19 -14.72 20.16
CA ASP A 143 4.26 -15.23 18.78
C ASP A 143 5.67 -15.13 18.19
N ARG A 144 6.46 -14.13 18.58
CA ARG A 144 7.89 -14.04 18.20
C ARG A 144 8.73 -15.09 18.92
N SER A 145 8.35 -15.50 20.14
CA SER A 145 9.03 -16.55 20.89
C SER A 145 8.66 -17.97 20.43
N SER A 146 7.48 -18.13 19.79
CA SER A 146 7.02 -19.41 19.23
C SER A 146 7.31 -19.56 17.72
N GLN A 147 7.63 -18.46 17.02
CA GLN A 147 8.03 -18.42 15.61
C GLN A 147 9.26 -17.51 15.41
N GLY A 148 10.30 -17.70 16.23
CA GLY A 148 11.62 -17.32 15.78
C GLY A 148 11.86 -18.03 14.45
N PRO A 149 12.57 -17.42 13.47
CA PRO A 149 12.95 -18.17 12.29
C PRO A 149 13.64 -19.40 12.83
N ALA A 150 13.08 -20.59 12.57
CA ALA A 150 13.88 -21.79 12.67
C ALA A 150 15.11 -21.45 11.83
N THR A 151 16.23 -21.21 12.50
CA THR A 151 17.50 -20.96 11.83
C THR A 151 17.78 -22.29 11.15
N LEU A 152 17.35 -22.37 9.89
CA LEU A 152 17.67 -23.54 9.06
C LEU A 152 19.18 -23.66 9.10
N GLU A 153 19.66 -24.85 9.36
CA GLU A 153 21.11 -25.09 9.41
C GLU A 153 21.74 -24.62 8.09
N PRO A 154 22.96 -24.04 8.14
CA PRO A 154 23.69 -23.72 6.93
C PRO A 154 23.76 -24.94 6.01
N GLY A 155 23.40 -24.74 4.72
CA GLY A 155 23.38 -25.83 3.73
C GLY A 155 22.03 -26.55 3.58
N THR A 156 20.98 -26.18 4.34
CA THR A 156 19.61 -26.62 4.07
C THR A 156 19.17 -26.12 2.72
N VAL A 157 18.72 -26.98 1.82
CA VAL A 157 18.15 -26.59 0.52
C VAL A 157 16.64 -26.64 0.60
N LEU A 158 15.98 -25.51 0.31
CA LEU A 158 14.53 -25.43 0.14
C LEU A 158 14.19 -25.30 -1.35
N GLY A 159 13.09 -25.91 -1.77
CA GLY A 159 12.68 -25.86 -3.18
C GLY A 159 13.78 -26.36 -4.12
N ASP A 160 14.10 -25.59 -5.12
CA ASP A 160 15.19 -25.84 -6.06
C ASP A 160 16.54 -25.21 -5.64
N GLY A 161 16.57 -24.57 -4.48
CA GLY A 161 17.74 -23.89 -3.92
C GLY A 161 17.99 -22.50 -4.47
N LYS A 162 17.11 -21.97 -5.34
CA LYS A 162 17.21 -20.60 -5.88
C LYS A 162 15.99 -19.79 -5.51
N ILE A 163 16.19 -18.53 -5.14
CA ILE A 163 15.10 -17.59 -4.94
C ILE A 163 14.44 -17.26 -6.29
N ASP A 164 13.11 -17.22 -6.31
CA ASP A 164 12.32 -16.88 -7.51
C ASP A 164 11.92 -15.40 -7.47
N TYR A 165 12.50 -14.57 -8.32
CA TYR A 165 12.15 -13.15 -8.46
C TYR A 165 10.97 -13.00 -9.42
N VAL A 166 9.74 -13.07 -8.88
CA VAL A 166 8.51 -12.95 -9.67
C VAL A 166 8.26 -11.54 -10.21
N LEU A 167 8.91 -10.53 -9.65
CA LEU A 167 8.95 -9.16 -10.14
C LEU A 167 10.14 -8.42 -9.53
N ALA A 168 10.96 -7.76 -10.37
CA ALA A 168 11.87 -6.70 -9.95
C ALA A 168 11.30 -5.36 -10.45
N ARG A 169 11.14 -4.37 -9.56
CA ARG A 169 10.47 -3.10 -9.89
C ARG A 169 11.20 -1.89 -9.34
N ILE A 170 11.39 -0.88 -10.18
CA ILE A 170 11.81 0.46 -9.78
C ILE A 170 10.54 1.27 -9.49
N ASP A 171 10.40 1.74 -8.26
CA ASP A 171 9.33 2.66 -7.86
C ASP A 171 9.84 3.55 -6.72
N THR A 172 9.95 4.85 -6.94
CA THR A 172 10.45 5.81 -5.94
C THR A 172 9.64 5.84 -4.65
N ARG A 173 8.39 5.34 -4.68
CA ARG A 173 7.53 5.21 -3.51
C ARG A 173 7.69 3.87 -2.79
N LEU A 174 8.45 2.92 -3.39
CA LEU A 174 8.66 1.56 -2.92
C LEU A 174 7.31 0.82 -2.68
N LEU A 175 7.10 0.25 -1.49
CA LEU A 175 5.85 -0.45 -1.17
C LEU A 175 4.76 0.55 -0.80
N HIS A 176 3.72 0.63 -1.62
CA HIS A 176 2.56 1.51 -1.45
C HIS A 176 1.30 0.83 -2.01
N GLY A 177 0.12 1.45 -1.82
CA GLY A 177 -1.17 0.86 -2.15
C GLY A 177 -1.27 0.19 -3.53
N GLN A 178 -0.80 0.83 -4.62
CA GLN A 178 -0.86 0.23 -5.96
C GLN A 178 0.01 -1.03 -6.11
N VAL A 179 1.17 -1.09 -5.44
CA VAL A 179 2.00 -2.29 -5.41
C VAL A 179 1.33 -3.38 -4.58
N SER A 180 0.88 -3.04 -3.38
CA SER A 180 0.26 -3.99 -2.44
C SER A 180 -1.04 -4.60 -2.99
N THR A 181 -1.87 -3.81 -3.69
CA THR A 181 -3.18 -4.28 -4.16
C THR A 181 -3.17 -4.87 -5.57
N ASN A 182 -2.39 -4.30 -6.50
CA ASN A 182 -2.44 -4.71 -7.91
C ASN A 182 -1.29 -5.65 -8.28
N TRP A 183 -0.03 -5.23 -8.03
CA TRP A 183 1.11 -6.04 -8.42
C TRP A 183 1.23 -7.33 -7.60
N VAL A 184 0.99 -7.27 -6.30
CA VAL A 184 0.98 -8.46 -5.45
C VAL A 184 -0.04 -9.49 -5.93
N LYS A 185 -1.26 -9.07 -6.29
CA LYS A 185 -2.27 -9.97 -6.85
C LYS A 185 -1.86 -10.56 -8.20
N ALA A 186 -1.19 -9.76 -9.05
CA ALA A 186 -0.80 -10.18 -10.39
C ALA A 186 0.34 -11.20 -10.38
N VAL A 187 1.35 -11.04 -9.50
CA VAL A 187 2.55 -11.89 -9.48
C VAL A 187 2.59 -12.89 -8.32
N ASN A 188 1.66 -12.78 -7.36
CA ASN A 188 1.45 -13.69 -6.23
C ASN A 188 2.75 -14.08 -5.48
N PRO A 189 3.50 -13.10 -4.94
CA PRO A 189 4.70 -13.36 -4.18
C PRO A 189 4.36 -13.89 -2.79
N ASN A 190 5.27 -14.64 -2.15
CA ASN A 190 5.15 -14.95 -0.74
C ASN A 190 6.02 -14.02 0.14
N ARG A 191 6.83 -13.15 -0.49
CA ARG A 191 7.67 -12.16 0.18
C ARG A 191 7.85 -10.91 -0.68
N ILE A 192 7.83 -9.76 -0.02
CA ILE A 192 8.23 -8.48 -0.63
C ILE A 192 9.58 -8.10 -0.02
N ILE A 193 10.53 -7.71 -0.86
CA ILE A 193 11.86 -7.29 -0.43
C ILE A 193 12.12 -5.90 -1.00
N VAL A 194 12.21 -4.92 -0.12
CA VAL A 194 12.66 -3.57 -0.48
C VAL A 194 14.18 -3.55 -0.36
N VAL A 195 14.85 -3.22 -1.44
CA VAL A 195 16.31 -3.25 -1.59
C VAL A 195 16.81 -1.82 -1.72
N SER A 196 17.37 -1.28 -0.66
CA SER A 196 17.92 0.07 -0.63
C SER A 196 18.75 0.27 0.63
N ASP A 197 20.01 0.68 0.52
CA ASP A 197 20.88 0.95 1.65
C ASP A 197 20.33 2.06 2.53
N LYS A 198 19.87 3.16 1.91
CA LYS A 198 19.29 4.30 2.62
C LYS A 198 18.06 3.91 3.46
N VAL A 199 17.18 3.08 2.90
CA VAL A 199 15.96 2.65 3.60
C VAL A 199 16.27 1.57 4.63
N ALA A 200 17.29 0.75 4.40
CA ALA A 200 17.74 -0.26 5.36
C ALA A 200 18.30 0.36 6.66
N GLU A 201 18.79 1.57 6.61
CA GLU A 201 19.25 2.33 7.79
C GLU A 201 18.14 3.17 8.44
N ASP A 202 17.04 3.44 7.73
CA ASP A 202 15.93 4.26 8.20
C ASP A 202 14.86 3.39 8.89
N THR A 203 14.85 3.42 10.23
CA THR A 203 13.90 2.64 11.05
C THR A 203 12.45 3.03 10.81
N MET A 204 12.17 4.32 10.52
CA MET A 204 10.81 4.79 10.24
C MET A 204 10.32 4.26 8.90
N ARG A 205 11.12 4.43 7.83
CA ARG A 205 10.75 3.92 6.49
C ARG A 205 10.56 2.40 6.52
N LYS A 206 11.42 1.65 7.21
CA LYS A 206 11.26 0.20 7.41
C LYS A 206 9.94 -0.16 8.08
N SER A 207 9.54 0.58 9.11
CA SER A 207 8.27 0.36 9.79
C SER A 207 7.08 0.61 8.85
N LEU A 208 7.10 1.71 8.10
CA LEU A 208 6.06 2.03 7.12
C LEU A 208 5.94 0.96 6.02
N ILE A 209 7.07 0.45 5.53
CA ILE A 209 7.11 -0.63 4.52
C ILE A 209 6.48 -1.91 5.08
N LYS A 210 6.81 -2.30 6.33
CA LYS A 210 6.20 -3.47 6.96
C LYS A 210 4.68 -3.33 7.09
N GLN A 211 4.19 -2.13 7.38
CA GLN A 211 2.76 -1.84 7.52
C GLN A 211 2.03 -1.82 6.18
N ALA A 212 2.70 -1.40 5.10
CA ALA A 212 2.13 -1.40 3.76
C ALA A 212 2.05 -2.80 3.13
N ALA A 213 2.59 -3.83 3.78
CA ALA A 213 2.52 -5.21 3.31
C ALA A 213 1.09 -5.75 3.41
N PRO A 214 0.59 -6.41 2.37
CA PRO A 214 -0.74 -7.01 2.43
C PRO A 214 -0.78 -8.21 3.38
N PRO A 215 -1.97 -8.55 3.92
CA PRO A 215 -2.12 -9.67 4.84
C PRO A 215 -1.51 -10.97 4.30
N GLY A 216 -0.78 -11.69 5.16
CA GLY A 216 -0.15 -12.97 4.80
C GLY A 216 1.19 -12.87 4.05
N ILE A 217 1.61 -11.69 3.63
CA ILE A 217 2.89 -11.48 2.93
C ILE A 217 3.83 -10.66 3.83
N ARG A 218 5.06 -11.15 4.00
CA ARG A 218 6.08 -10.44 4.77
C ARG A 218 6.83 -9.45 3.88
N ALA A 219 6.94 -8.19 4.32
CA ALA A 219 7.81 -7.21 3.72
C ALA A 219 9.10 -7.06 4.56
N ASN A 220 10.23 -7.14 3.90
CA ASN A 220 11.55 -6.94 4.48
C ASN A 220 12.25 -5.79 3.75
N THR A 221 13.02 -5.00 4.49
CA THR A 221 13.93 -4.01 3.92
C THR A 221 15.35 -4.43 4.21
N ILE A 222 16.16 -4.53 3.18
CA ILE A 222 17.55 -5.00 3.27
C ILE A 222 18.48 -4.08 2.48
N PRO A 223 19.75 -3.99 2.85
CA PRO A 223 20.76 -3.35 2.01
C PRO A 223 21.03 -4.20 0.75
N ILE A 224 21.58 -3.55 -0.28
CA ILE A 224 21.85 -4.17 -1.58
C ILE A 224 22.81 -5.36 -1.43
N SER A 225 23.87 -5.21 -0.64
CA SER A 225 24.83 -6.30 -0.36
C SER A 225 24.16 -7.55 0.21
N LYS A 226 23.11 -7.38 1.01
CA LYS A 226 22.37 -8.50 1.60
C LYS A 226 21.52 -9.25 0.57
N LEU A 227 21.06 -8.59 -0.50
CA LEU A 227 20.35 -9.25 -1.59
C LEU A 227 21.25 -10.27 -2.30
N ALA A 228 22.51 -9.91 -2.59
CA ALA A 228 23.48 -10.81 -3.20
C ALA A 228 23.76 -12.06 -2.32
N GLU A 229 23.89 -11.88 -1.00
CA GLU A 229 24.02 -13.00 -0.08
C GLU A 229 22.79 -13.94 -0.06
N ILE A 230 21.58 -13.38 -0.21
CA ILE A 230 20.32 -14.14 -0.24
C ILE A 230 20.18 -14.89 -1.56
N ASP A 231 20.63 -14.31 -2.66
CA ASP A 231 20.56 -14.90 -3.99
C ASP A 231 21.33 -16.22 -4.08
N GLU A 232 22.49 -16.28 -3.43
CA GLU A 232 23.33 -17.47 -3.37
C GLU A 232 22.92 -18.48 -2.28
N ASP A 233 21.96 -18.12 -1.39
CA ASP A 233 21.64 -18.95 -0.23
C ASP A 233 20.49 -19.94 -0.53
N PRO A 234 20.75 -21.26 -0.60
CA PRO A 234 19.76 -22.26 -0.98
C PRO A 234 18.59 -22.39 0.00
N ARG A 235 18.67 -21.78 1.19
CA ARG A 235 17.57 -21.71 2.15
C ARG A 235 16.42 -20.84 1.67
N PHE A 236 16.63 -19.99 0.67
CA PHE A 236 15.60 -19.13 0.08
C PHE A 236 14.92 -19.74 -1.16
N GLY A 237 15.25 -20.95 -1.58
CA GLY A 237 14.72 -21.60 -2.79
C GLY A 237 13.22 -21.89 -2.79
N ALA A 238 12.50 -21.68 -1.67
CA ALA A 238 11.03 -21.68 -1.63
C ALA A 238 10.44 -20.25 -1.59
N THR A 239 11.26 -19.22 -1.79
CA THR A 239 10.85 -17.81 -1.73
C THR A 239 10.50 -17.31 -3.12
N LYS A 240 9.26 -16.84 -3.28
CA LYS A 240 8.80 -16.05 -4.42
C LYS A 240 8.84 -14.59 -4.04
N ALA A 241 9.85 -13.87 -4.50
CA ALA A 241 10.10 -12.50 -4.07
C ALA A 241 9.64 -11.46 -5.10
N LEU A 242 8.92 -10.45 -4.61
CA LEU A 242 8.73 -9.18 -5.31
C LEU A 242 9.80 -8.21 -4.79
N LEU A 243 10.73 -7.82 -5.66
CA LEU A 243 11.79 -6.85 -5.34
C LEU A 243 11.34 -5.43 -5.65
N LEU A 244 11.62 -4.49 -4.75
CA LEU A 244 11.38 -3.06 -4.93
C LEU A 244 12.66 -2.28 -4.73
N PHE A 245 13.04 -1.54 -5.75
CA PHE A 245 14.18 -0.62 -5.77
C PHE A 245 13.68 0.82 -5.83
N GLU A 246 14.38 1.74 -5.17
CA GLU A 246 14.02 3.16 -5.19
C GLU A 246 14.48 3.84 -6.50
N THR A 247 15.64 3.41 -7.02
CA THR A 247 16.31 4.02 -8.18
C THR A 247 16.84 2.96 -9.15
N PRO A 248 17.12 3.31 -10.42
CA PRO A 248 17.82 2.41 -11.33
C PRO A 248 19.26 2.11 -10.89
N GLN A 249 19.89 3.03 -10.14
CA GLN A 249 21.24 2.85 -9.59
C GLN A 249 21.27 1.71 -8.56
N ASP A 250 20.23 1.61 -7.70
CA ASP A 250 20.13 0.49 -6.74
C ASP A 250 20.05 -0.87 -7.48
N VAL A 251 19.35 -0.91 -8.63
CA VAL A 251 19.29 -2.11 -9.49
C VAL A 251 20.66 -2.43 -10.08
N LEU A 252 21.37 -1.43 -10.61
CA LEU A 252 22.68 -1.64 -11.19
C LEU A 252 23.68 -2.19 -10.16
N GLU A 253 23.70 -1.62 -8.96
CA GLU A 253 24.56 -2.08 -7.88
C GLU A 253 24.25 -3.54 -7.50
N ALA A 254 22.97 -3.93 -7.45
CA ALA A 254 22.57 -5.32 -7.19
C ALA A 254 23.05 -6.28 -8.28
N VAL A 255 22.95 -5.88 -9.55
CA VAL A 255 23.40 -6.69 -10.70
C VAL A 255 24.93 -6.80 -10.71
N GLU A 256 25.64 -5.71 -10.44
CA GLU A 256 27.12 -5.72 -10.32
C GLU A 256 27.60 -6.55 -9.12
N ALA A 257 26.77 -6.66 -8.08
CA ALA A 257 27.01 -7.56 -6.94
C ALA A 257 26.71 -9.04 -7.23
N GLY A 258 26.22 -9.38 -8.44
CA GLY A 258 26.00 -10.74 -8.90
C GLY A 258 24.55 -11.21 -8.91
N VAL A 259 23.56 -10.35 -8.55
CA VAL A 259 22.14 -10.73 -8.59
C VAL A 259 21.68 -10.87 -10.05
N GLU A 260 21.12 -12.02 -10.40
CA GLU A 260 20.61 -12.31 -11.75
C GLU A 260 19.18 -11.80 -11.93
N LEU A 261 18.98 -10.80 -12.81
CA LEU A 261 17.67 -10.25 -13.18
C LEU A 261 17.52 -10.24 -14.70
N ASP A 262 16.42 -10.79 -15.21
CA ASP A 262 16.12 -10.83 -16.65
C ASP A 262 15.31 -9.59 -17.09
N GLU A 263 14.32 -9.19 -16.28
CA GLU A 263 13.41 -8.10 -16.58
C GLU A 263 13.21 -7.22 -15.32
N VAL A 264 13.20 -5.90 -15.54
CA VAL A 264 12.89 -4.91 -14.51
C VAL A 264 11.71 -4.05 -14.95
N ASN A 265 10.66 -4.03 -14.13
CA ASN A 265 9.54 -3.13 -14.35
C ASN A 265 9.87 -1.73 -13.84
N ILE A 266 9.62 -0.71 -14.64
CA ILE A 266 9.71 0.70 -14.25
C ILE A 266 8.29 1.23 -14.01
N GLY A 267 7.94 1.39 -12.73
CA GLY A 267 6.61 1.81 -12.33
C GLY A 267 6.49 3.29 -12.01
N SER A 268 7.51 3.85 -11.35
CA SER A 268 7.55 5.26 -11.02
C SER A 268 8.98 5.73 -10.77
N MET A 269 9.34 6.85 -11.39
CA MET A 269 10.55 7.62 -11.11
C MET A 269 10.13 9.08 -10.95
N ALA A 270 10.09 9.55 -9.70
CA ALA A 270 9.53 10.85 -9.36
C ALA A 270 10.25 12.01 -10.02
N HIS A 271 9.48 13.03 -10.40
CA HIS A 271 10.05 14.26 -10.92
C HIS A 271 10.77 15.07 -9.84
N SER A 272 11.92 15.60 -10.17
CA SER A 272 12.67 16.57 -9.37
C SER A 272 13.36 17.58 -10.27
N THR A 273 13.91 18.65 -9.69
CA THR A 273 14.64 19.67 -10.44
C THR A 273 15.81 19.03 -11.21
N GLY A 274 15.86 19.29 -12.50
CA GLY A 274 16.91 18.75 -13.39
C GLY A 274 16.51 17.45 -14.13
N LYS A 275 15.35 16.83 -13.80
CA LYS A 275 14.86 15.65 -14.51
C LYS A 275 13.89 16.01 -15.64
N THR A 276 14.01 15.31 -16.75
CA THR A 276 13.10 15.39 -17.90
C THR A 276 12.00 14.34 -17.75
N MET A 277 10.73 14.75 -17.89
CA MET A 277 9.59 13.85 -17.85
C MET A 277 9.46 13.10 -19.19
N VAL A 278 9.63 11.79 -19.18
CA VAL A 278 9.49 10.92 -20.37
C VAL A 278 8.12 10.21 -20.43
N SER A 279 7.44 10.11 -19.27
CA SER A 279 6.06 9.67 -19.18
C SER A 279 5.36 10.30 -17.97
N ARG A 280 4.05 10.04 -17.81
CA ARG A 280 3.26 10.57 -16.67
C ARG A 280 3.85 10.23 -15.28
N ALA A 281 4.56 9.12 -15.16
CA ALA A 281 5.08 8.62 -13.88
C ALA A 281 6.61 8.51 -13.85
N ILE A 282 7.30 8.84 -14.95
CA ILE A 282 8.74 8.63 -15.08
C ILE A 282 9.40 9.93 -15.52
N SER A 283 10.33 10.39 -14.69
CA SER A 283 11.26 11.48 -15.01
C SER A 283 12.67 10.99 -14.80
N VAL A 284 13.58 11.34 -15.72
CA VAL A 284 14.98 10.88 -15.73
C VAL A 284 15.94 12.06 -15.88
N ASP A 285 17.13 11.91 -15.34
CA ASP A 285 18.29 12.76 -15.60
C ASP A 285 19.34 12.00 -16.43
N GLU A 286 20.48 12.63 -16.71
CA GLU A 286 21.57 12.02 -17.47
C GLU A 286 22.15 10.78 -16.80
N GLU A 287 22.19 10.74 -15.47
CA GLU A 287 22.68 9.62 -14.68
C GLU A 287 21.70 8.43 -14.76
N ASP A 288 20.41 8.69 -14.63
CA ASP A 288 19.37 7.66 -14.82
C ASP A 288 19.44 7.03 -16.22
N VAL A 289 19.53 7.86 -17.27
CA VAL A 289 19.63 7.40 -18.65
C VAL A 289 20.87 6.51 -18.85
N LYS A 290 22.02 6.94 -18.37
CA LYS A 290 23.25 6.16 -18.45
C LYS A 290 23.13 4.83 -17.70
N THR A 291 22.55 4.85 -16.52
CA THR A 291 22.36 3.65 -15.70
C THR A 291 21.43 2.65 -16.39
N LEU A 292 20.29 3.11 -16.96
CA LEU A 292 19.38 2.26 -17.71
C LEU A 292 20.04 1.64 -18.94
N GLN A 293 20.91 2.39 -19.66
CA GLN A 293 21.70 1.86 -20.77
C GLN A 293 22.69 0.79 -20.30
N THR A 294 23.38 1.03 -19.19
CA THR A 294 24.32 0.06 -18.61
C THR A 294 23.59 -1.23 -18.20
N LEU A 295 22.43 -1.15 -17.56
CA LEU A 295 21.60 -2.30 -17.20
C LEU A 295 21.18 -3.10 -18.45
N LYS A 296 20.87 -2.42 -19.53
CA LYS A 296 20.56 -3.09 -20.80
C LYS A 296 21.78 -3.81 -21.37
N ASP A 297 22.97 -3.23 -21.28
CA ASP A 297 24.23 -3.86 -21.71
C ASP A 297 24.53 -5.13 -20.88
N HIS A 298 24.02 -5.20 -19.63
CA HIS A 298 24.01 -6.42 -18.81
C HIS A 298 22.91 -7.43 -19.22
N GLY A 299 22.11 -7.14 -20.25
CA GLY A 299 21.11 -8.05 -20.77
C GLY A 299 19.70 -7.89 -20.16
N ILE A 300 19.49 -6.90 -19.31
CA ILE A 300 18.20 -6.66 -18.66
C ILE A 300 17.22 -6.03 -19.64
N THR A 301 16.01 -6.56 -19.67
CA THR A 301 14.88 -5.95 -20.38
C THR A 301 14.03 -5.10 -19.48
N PHE A 302 13.39 -4.08 -20.04
CA PHE A 302 12.55 -3.16 -19.25
C PHE A 302 11.08 -3.27 -19.65
N ASP A 303 10.22 -3.24 -18.63
CA ASP A 303 8.76 -3.21 -18.77
C ASP A 303 8.22 -1.93 -18.11
N VAL A 304 7.85 -0.93 -18.90
CA VAL A 304 7.32 0.33 -18.35
C VAL A 304 5.80 0.23 -18.21
N ARG A 305 5.34 0.04 -16.97
CA ARG A 305 3.92 0.01 -16.60
C ARG A 305 3.70 0.47 -15.15
N ILE A 306 2.69 1.29 -14.93
CA ILE A 306 2.28 1.69 -13.57
C ILE A 306 1.49 0.55 -12.92
N LEU A 307 0.50 0.00 -13.64
CA LEU A 307 -0.36 -1.11 -13.20
C LEU A 307 -0.14 -2.35 -14.06
N PRO A 308 -0.37 -3.56 -13.52
CA PRO A 308 -0.21 -4.81 -14.30
C PRO A 308 -1.08 -4.88 -15.57
N GLY A 309 -2.25 -4.23 -15.54
CA GLY A 309 -3.19 -4.19 -16.68
C GLY A 309 -2.86 -3.15 -17.75
N ASP A 310 -1.87 -2.28 -17.51
CA ASP A 310 -1.47 -1.28 -18.52
C ASP A 310 -0.76 -1.95 -19.71
N SER A 311 -0.79 -1.28 -20.85
CA SER A 311 0.02 -1.70 -22.00
C SER A 311 1.51 -1.50 -21.70
N ARG A 312 2.33 -2.49 -22.02
CA ARG A 312 3.79 -2.39 -21.92
C ARG A 312 4.31 -1.28 -22.83
N GLN A 313 5.22 -0.46 -22.32
CA GLN A 313 5.95 0.54 -23.07
C GLN A 313 7.44 0.24 -22.98
N ASP A 314 8.18 0.61 -24.03
CA ASP A 314 9.63 0.51 -24.07
C ASP A 314 10.26 1.81 -23.56
N ILE A 315 11.15 1.70 -22.56
CA ILE A 315 11.86 2.86 -22.02
C ILE A 315 12.70 3.59 -23.05
N GLU A 316 13.31 2.87 -24.01
CA GLU A 316 14.11 3.50 -25.05
C GLU A 316 13.27 4.33 -26.03
N GLU A 317 12.08 3.84 -26.38
CA GLU A 317 11.17 4.63 -27.21
C GLU A 317 10.78 5.94 -26.52
N LEU A 318 10.55 5.88 -25.20
CA LEU A 318 10.25 7.06 -24.39
C LEU A 318 11.44 8.02 -24.35
N LEU A 319 12.67 7.51 -24.14
CA LEU A 319 13.89 8.31 -24.11
C LEU A 319 14.21 8.97 -25.47
N ARG A 320 14.04 8.22 -26.58
CA ARG A 320 14.22 8.77 -27.95
C ARG A 320 13.22 9.86 -28.28
N LYS A 321 11.98 9.72 -27.84
CA LYS A 321 10.93 10.73 -28.06
C LYS A 321 11.29 12.07 -27.43
N GLU A 322 11.99 12.07 -26.31
CA GLU A 322 12.45 13.27 -25.61
C GLU A 322 13.90 13.66 -25.95
N ASN A 323 14.53 13.03 -27.00
CA ASN A 323 15.91 13.25 -27.45
C ASN A 323 16.96 13.06 -26.36
N LEU A 324 16.78 12.07 -25.49
CA LEU A 324 17.72 11.75 -24.40
C LEU A 324 18.72 10.65 -24.79
N ILE A 325 18.46 9.92 -25.88
CA ILE A 325 19.34 8.93 -26.53
C ILE A 325 19.19 8.97 -28.04
#